data_b835e8147f2bf3f2b95191716f1241f3
#
_entry.id   b835e8147f2bf3f2b95191716f1241f3
#
_cell.length_a   1.000
_cell.length_b   1.000
_cell.length_c   1.000
_cell.angle_alpha   90.00
_cell.angle_beta   90.00
_cell.angle_gamma   90.00
#
_symmetry.space_group_name_H-M   'P 1'
#
loop_
_entity.id
_entity.type
_entity.pdbx_description
1 polymer ?
#
loop_
_entity_poly.entity_id
_entity_poly.type
_entity_poly.pdbx_seq_one_letter_code
_entity_poly.pdbx_strand_id
1 'polypeptide(L)'
;MKTNFHTHNYRCGHAVGNVEDYVKVAINEGYSELGISDHSPVPDYYQDRMKIEELGEYLLEIEEAQKKYGDKIKIYKSLEIEYFPEWQEYYKELKGKLDYLILGLHAFRIEGESNIYNAWNIKEESHVLAYGKYMVEAIESGNFDYIAHPDLYMVNYRNWTESCIEAAHMICKVAEKHDVPLEVNANGIRKTLVRHPDWDRYMYPYKEFWEIAAQYNIRTIIGSDTHDFMEMEDKAMELAREFAKELGLNVIESIF
;
A
#
# COMPACT_ATOMS: atom_id res chain seq x y z
N MET A 1 -3.73 -3.32 19.93
CA MET A 1 -3.78 -4.61 19.20
C MET A 1 -2.65 -4.56 18.14
N LYS A 2 -1.98 -5.67 17.81
CA LYS A 2 -0.92 -5.64 16.79
C LYS A 2 -1.48 -6.24 15.51
N THR A 3 -1.51 -5.47 14.44
CA THR A 3 -2.11 -5.85 13.16
C THR A 3 -1.20 -5.48 11.99
N ASN A 4 -1.27 -6.22 10.91
CA ASN A 4 -0.62 -5.88 9.64
C ASN A 4 -1.49 -6.37 8.49
N PHE A 5 -1.82 -5.46 7.56
CA PHE A 5 -2.71 -5.74 6.44
C PHE A 5 -1.99 -5.67 5.09
N HIS A 6 -0.64 -5.52 5.08
CA HIS A 6 0.14 -5.39 3.85
C HIS A 6 1.35 -6.34 3.87
N THR A 7 1.23 -7.46 3.16
CA THR A 7 2.28 -8.48 3.03
C THR A 7 2.26 -9.11 1.64
N HIS A 8 3.45 -9.47 1.14
CA HIS A 8 3.62 -10.12 -0.16
C HIS A 8 4.23 -11.51 0.01
N ASN A 9 3.97 -12.42 -0.90
CA ASN A 9 4.55 -13.75 -0.91
C ASN A 9 5.23 -14.06 -2.25
N TYR A 10 5.79 -15.24 -2.38
CA TYR A 10 6.61 -15.63 -3.54
C TYR A 10 5.93 -15.49 -4.91
N ARG A 11 4.58 -15.39 -4.97
CA ARG A 11 3.82 -15.35 -6.24
C ARG A 11 4.03 -14.05 -7.01
N CYS A 12 4.34 -12.94 -6.35
CA CYS A 12 4.71 -11.71 -7.07
C CYS A 12 6.08 -11.80 -7.76
N GLY A 13 6.85 -12.86 -7.51
CA GLY A 13 8.13 -13.12 -8.16
C GLY A 13 9.33 -12.39 -7.56
N HIS A 14 9.12 -11.52 -6.56
CA HIS A 14 10.19 -10.77 -5.89
C HIS A 14 10.07 -10.77 -4.35
N ALA A 15 9.13 -11.51 -3.81
CA ALA A 15 9.03 -11.82 -2.39
C ALA A 15 9.41 -13.28 -2.10
N VAL A 16 9.65 -13.63 -0.84
CA VAL A 16 9.98 -14.98 -0.39
C VAL A 16 8.95 -15.49 0.61
N GLY A 17 8.85 -16.82 0.72
CA GLY A 17 7.91 -17.49 1.63
C GLY A 17 6.51 -17.65 1.04
N ASN A 18 5.76 -18.57 1.61
CA ASN A 18 4.37 -18.84 1.30
C ASN A 18 3.44 -18.25 2.37
N VAL A 19 2.13 -18.37 2.19
CA VAL A 19 1.12 -17.85 3.14
C VAL A 19 1.38 -18.35 4.57
N GLU A 20 1.72 -19.63 4.73
CA GLU A 20 1.92 -20.22 6.06
C GLU A 20 3.15 -19.66 6.78
N ASP A 21 4.21 -19.29 6.05
CA ASP A 21 5.42 -18.69 6.63
C ASP A 21 5.09 -17.33 7.26
N TYR A 22 4.33 -16.48 6.57
CA TYR A 22 3.85 -15.20 7.09
C TYR A 22 2.95 -15.37 8.31
N VAL A 23 2.01 -16.33 8.27
CA VAL A 23 1.10 -16.60 9.39
C VAL A 23 1.86 -17.07 10.63
N LYS A 24 2.85 -17.96 10.48
CA LYS A 24 3.68 -18.45 11.61
C LYS A 24 4.47 -17.31 12.25
N VAL A 25 5.09 -16.46 11.44
CA VAL A 25 5.84 -15.31 11.98
C VAL A 25 4.88 -14.33 12.64
N ALA A 26 3.74 -14.02 12.05
CA ALA A 26 2.75 -13.14 12.67
C ALA A 26 2.28 -13.64 14.05
N ILE A 27 2.02 -14.94 14.19
CA ILE A 27 1.67 -15.55 15.48
C ILE A 27 2.82 -15.40 16.49
N ASN A 28 4.05 -15.70 16.08
CA ASN A 28 5.23 -15.61 16.95
C ASN A 28 5.51 -14.18 17.41
N GLU A 29 5.27 -13.20 16.54
CA GLU A 29 5.43 -11.77 16.82
C GLU A 29 4.22 -11.17 17.56
N GLY A 30 3.18 -11.97 17.85
CA GLY A 30 2.01 -11.56 18.64
C GLY A 30 1.01 -10.70 17.89
N TYR A 31 0.92 -10.85 16.57
CA TYR A 31 -0.13 -10.24 15.79
C TYR A 31 -1.48 -10.90 16.07
N SER A 32 -2.53 -10.10 16.18
CA SER A 32 -3.92 -10.56 16.33
C SER A 32 -4.67 -10.65 15.00
N GLU A 33 -4.25 -9.84 14.03
CA GLU A 33 -4.84 -9.81 12.70
C GLU A 33 -3.73 -9.71 11.64
N LEU A 34 -3.87 -10.48 10.56
CA LEU A 34 -2.94 -10.49 9.43
C LEU A 34 -3.72 -10.50 8.10
N GLY A 35 -3.40 -9.56 7.24
CA GLY A 35 -3.81 -9.58 5.84
C GLY A 35 -2.74 -10.21 4.97
N ILE A 36 -3.14 -11.11 4.09
CA ILE A 36 -2.32 -11.64 3.01
C ILE A 36 -2.76 -10.92 1.74
N SER A 37 -1.87 -10.08 1.17
CA SER A 37 -2.24 -9.05 0.19
C SER A 37 -1.26 -8.93 -0.97
N ASP A 38 -0.81 -10.06 -1.50
CA ASP A 38 0.17 -10.08 -2.59
C ASP A 38 -0.26 -9.23 -3.80
N HIS A 39 0.69 -8.87 -4.65
CA HIS A 39 0.40 -8.15 -5.88
C HIS A 39 -0.60 -8.91 -6.76
N SER A 40 -1.72 -8.27 -7.04
CA SER A 40 -2.82 -8.85 -7.81
C SER A 40 -2.38 -9.25 -9.21
N PRO A 41 -2.86 -10.39 -9.74
CA PRO A 41 -2.85 -10.55 -11.17
C PRO A 41 -3.70 -9.46 -11.82
N VAL A 42 -3.30 -9.01 -12.99
CA VAL A 42 -3.98 -7.94 -13.72
C VAL A 42 -4.33 -8.40 -15.15
N PRO A 43 -5.40 -7.89 -15.76
CA PRO A 43 -5.85 -8.32 -17.08
C PRO A 43 -4.81 -8.17 -18.19
N ASP A 44 -4.05 -7.08 -18.14
CA ASP A 44 -3.00 -6.76 -19.11
C ASP A 44 -1.65 -6.94 -18.41
N TYR A 45 -0.99 -8.03 -18.72
CA TYR A 45 0.22 -8.52 -18.04
C TYR A 45 1.19 -7.41 -17.58
N TYR A 46 1.50 -7.47 -16.29
CA TYR A 46 2.56 -6.69 -15.66
C TYR A 46 3.63 -7.63 -15.09
N GLN A 47 4.91 -7.25 -15.20
CA GLN A 47 5.99 -7.93 -14.49
C GLN A 47 5.82 -7.74 -12.98
N ASP A 48 6.39 -8.65 -12.20
CA ASP A 48 6.40 -8.58 -10.73
C ASP A 48 5.00 -8.68 -10.09
N ARG A 49 4.15 -9.54 -10.67
CA ARG A 49 2.78 -9.81 -10.18
C ARG A 49 2.47 -11.30 -10.24
N MET A 50 1.52 -11.71 -9.42
CA MET A 50 0.91 -13.03 -9.50
C MET A 50 0.29 -13.25 -10.89
N LYS A 51 0.38 -14.48 -11.40
CA LYS A 51 -0.32 -14.85 -12.63
C LYS A 51 -1.80 -15.08 -12.36
N ILE A 52 -2.65 -14.83 -13.36
CA ILE A 52 -4.10 -14.96 -13.19
C ILE A 52 -4.52 -16.41 -12.85
N GLU A 53 -3.79 -17.38 -13.36
CA GLU A 53 -4.03 -18.80 -13.11
C GLU A 53 -3.72 -19.21 -11.67
N GLU A 54 -2.88 -18.45 -10.96
CA GLU A 54 -2.47 -18.73 -9.58
C GLU A 54 -3.45 -18.17 -8.54
N LEU A 55 -4.36 -17.26 -8.93
CA LEU A 55 -5.30 -16.61 -8.01
C LEU A 55 -6.15 -17.62 -7.23
N GLY A 56 -6.64 -18.64 -7.90
CA GLY A 56 -7.46 -19.69 -7.24
C GLY A 56 -6.69 -20.45 -6.17
N GLU A 57 -5.44 -20.82 -6.45
CA GLU A 57 -4.57 -21.51 -5.50
C GLU A 57 -4.17 -20.59 -4.34
N TYR A 58 -3.85 -19.34 -4.62
CA TYR A 58 -3.57 -18.31 -3.61
C TYR A 58 -4.69 -18.17 -2.58
N LEU A 59 -5.94 -18.04 -3.04
CA LEU A 59 -7.10 -17.93 -2.16
C LEU A 59 -7.33 -19.20 -1.33
N LEU A 60 -7.10 -20.38 -1.92
CA LEU A 60 -7.20 -21.66 -1.21
C LEU A 60 -6.14 -21.79 -0.10
N GLU A 61 -4.89 -21.39 -0.35
CA GLU A 61 -3.85 -21.39 0.69
C GLU A 61 -4.22 -20.50 1.89
N ILE A 62 -4.83 -19.34 1.64
CA ILE A 62 -5.28 -18.46 2.72
C ILE A 62 -6.43 -19.11 3.49
N GLU A 63 -7.39 -19.75 2.81
CA GLU A 63 -8.49 -20.47 3.46
C GLU A 63 -8.00 -21.66 4.30
N GLU A 64 -6.98 -22.37 3.84
CA GLU A 64 -6.34 -23.43 4.61
C GLU A 64 -5.63 -22.88 5.86
N ALA A 65 -4.93 -21.74 5.72
CA ALA A 65 -4.33 -21.06 6.85
C ALA A 65 -5.37 -20.55 7.86
N GLN A 66 -6.50 -19.99 7.39
CA GLN A 66 -7.63 -19.57 8.24
C GLN A 66 -8.20 -20.76 9.03
N LYS A 67 -8.38 -21.93 8.39
CA LYS A 67 -8.86 -23.16 9.07
C LYS A 67 -7.86 -23.67 10.10
N LYS A 68 -6.56 -23.59 9.80
CA LYS A 68 -5.49 -24.16 10.63
C LYS A 68 -5.11 -23.28 11.82
N TYR A 69 -5.17 -21.97 11.67
CA TYR A 69 -4.63 -21.01 12.63
C TYR A 69 -5.65 -20.00 13.17
N GLY A 70 -6.92 -20.11 12.76
CA GLY A 70 -7.97 -19.15 13.10
C GLY A 70 -8.30 -19.04 14.59
N ASP A 71 -7.87 -20.02 15.42
CA ASP A 71 -7.92 -19.97 16.88
C ASP A 71 -6.82 -19.08 17.51
N LYS A 72 -5.78 -18.71 16.74
CA LYS A 72 -4.60 -17.95 17.19
C LYS A 72 -4.51 -16.56 16.60
N ILE A 73 -4.91 -16.40 15.35
CA ILE A 73 -4.81 -15.16 14.60
C ILE A 73 -5.94 -15.06 13.57
N LYS A 74 -6.49 -13.87 13.40
CA LYS A 74 -7.46 -13.61 12.34
C LYS A 74 -6.71 -13.31 11.04
N ILE A 75 -7.01 -14.07 10.00
CA ILE A 75 -6.33 -13.97 8.70
C ILE A 75 -7.34 -13.49 7.67
N TYR A 76 -6.94 -12.53 6.83
CA TYR A 76 -7.79 -11.96 5.80
C TYR A 76 -7.21 -12.17 4.41
N LYS A 77 -8.10 -12.38 3.45
CA LYS A 77 -7.80 -12.47 2.01
C LYS A 77 -7.78 -11.09 1.40
N SER A 78 -6.68 -10.70 0.78
CA SER A 78 -6.56 -9.43 0.10
C SER A 78 -5.63 -9.52 -1.11
N LEU A 79 -5.56 -8.42 -1.84
CA LEU A 79 -4.58 -8.17 -2.90
C LEU A 79 -4.26 -6.67 -2.92
N GLU A 80 -3.01 -6.33 -3.29
CA GLU A 80 -2.62 -4.99 -3.68
C GLU A 80 -2.67 -4.87 -5.21
N ILE A 81 -3.37 -3.85 -5.73
CA ILE A 81 -3.60 -3.67 -7.16
C ILE A 81 -3.55 -2.19 -7.56
N GLU A 82 -3.18 -1.93 -8.80
CA GLU A 82 -3.29 -0.61 -9.44
C GLU A 82 -4.74 -0.23 -9.73
N TYR A 83 -4.94 1.07 -9.98
CA TYR A 83 -6.19 1.58 -10.53
C TYR A 83 -6.08 1.82 -12.03
N PHE A 84 -7.04 1.26 -12.79
CA PHE A 84 -7.32 1.60 -14.17
C PHE A 84 -8.84 1.68 -14.38
N PRO A 85 -9.37 2.75 -14.96
CA PRO A 85 -10.82 2.96 -15.11
C PRO A 85 -11.53 1.82 -15.84
N GLU A 86 -10.85 1.16 -16.78
CA GLU A 86 -11.37 0.03 -17.55
C GLU A 86 -11.53 -1.27 -16.77
N TRP A 87 -10.99 -1.40 -15.55
CA TRP A 87 -11.02 -2.64 -14.75
C TRP A 87 -12.16 -2.69 -13.73
N GLN A 88 -13.23 -1.90 -13.88
CA GLN A 88 -14.33 -1.84 -12.90
C GLN A 88 -14.98 -3.20 -12.64
N GLU A 89 -15.24 -4.00 -13.67
CA GLU A 89 -15.83 -5.34 -13.51
C GLU A 89 -14.82 -6.31 -12.84
N TYR A 90 -13.53 -6.13 -13.09
CA TYR A 90 -12.49 -6.92 -12.44
C TYR A 90 -12.39 -6.62 -10.92
N TYR A 91 -12.41 -5.34 -10.52
CA TYR A 91 -12.47 -4.98 -9.09
C TYR A 91 -13.69 -5.56 -8.41
N LYS A 92 -14.84 -5.53 -9.05
CA LYS A 92 -16.07 -6.12 -8.53
C LYS A 92 -15.96 -7.63 -8.37
N GLU A 93 -15.32 -8.32 -9.32
CA GLU A 93 -15.04 -9.76 -9.22
C GLU A 93 -14.11 -10.05 -8.04
N LEU A 94 -13.01 -9.30 -7.89
CA LEU A 94 -12.07 -9.45 -6.78
C LEU A 94 -12.74 -9.19 -5.43
N LYS A 95 -13.50 -8.11 -5.29
CA LYS A 95 -14.24 -7.78 -4.05
C LYS A 95 -15.25 -8.86 -3.65
N GLY A 96 -15.74 -9.66 -4.60
CA GLY A 96 -16.58 -10.83 -4.31
C GLY A 96 -15.82 -12.02 -3.72
N LYS A 97 -14.50 -12.02 -3.76
CA LYS A 97 -13.62 -13.11 -3.32
C LYS A 97 -12.72 -12.75 -2.14
N LEU A 98 -12.51 -11.45 -1.92
CA LEU A 98 -11.58 -10.90 -0.94
C LEU A 98 -12.32 -10.29 0.25
N ASP A 99 -11.62 -10.17 1.37
CA ASP A 99 -12.11 -9.46 2.55
C ASP A 99 -11.90 -7.94 2.42
N TYR A 100 -10.85 -7.51 1.73
CA TYR A 100 -10.55 -6.11 1.39
C TYR A 100 -9.63 -6.03 0.17
N LEU A 101 -9.50 -4.83 -0.44
CA LEU A 101 -8.65 -4.56 -1.59
C LEU A 101 -7.82 -3.30 -1.36
N ILE A 102 -6.50 -3.39 -1.60
CA ILE A 102 -5.53 -2.30 -1.40
C ILE A 102 -5.27 -1.62 -2.74
N LEU A 103 -5.28 -0.28 -2.76
CA LEU A 103 -4.71 0.47 -3.88
C LEU A 103 -3.20 0.63 -3.69
N GLY A 104 -2.39 0.01 -4.54
CA GLY A 104 -0.98 0.33 -4.74
C GLY A 104 -0.80 1.08 -6.05
N LEU A 105 -0.77 2.42 -6.01
CA LEU A 105 -0.69 3.21 -7.24
C LEU A 105 0.75 3.29 -7.77
N HIS A 106 1.25 2.15 -8.30
CA HIS A 106 2.59 2.08 -8.92
C HIS A 106 2.60 2.60 -10.35
N ALA A 107 1.44 2.59 -11.02
CA ALA A 107 1.27 3.05 -12.39
C ALA A 107 0.06 3.97 -12.51
N PHE A 108 0.18 5.01 -13.36
CA PHE A 108 -0.87 6.00 -13.57
C PHE A 108 -0.88 6.48 -15.01
N ARG A 109 -1.95 7.16 -15.40
CA ARG A 109 -2.07 7.83 -16.69
C ARG A 109 -2.18 9.33 -16.52
N ILE A 110 -1.75 10.06 -17.54
CA ILE A 110 -1.97 11.50 -17.67
C ILE A 110 -3.18 11.71 -18.54
N GLU A 111 -4.07 12.60 -18.11
CA GLU A 111 -5.29 12.92 -18.85
C GLU A 111 -4.98 13.33 -20.30
N GLY A 112 -5.67 12.69 -21.25
CA GLY A 112 -5.46 12.90 -22.70
C GLY A 112 -4.29 12.12 -23.29
N GLU A 113 -3.57 11.31 -22.51
CA GLU A 113 -2.47 10.48 -22.98
C GLU A 113 -2.81 8.98 -22.89
N SER A 114 -2.25 8.22 -23.83
CA SER A 114 -2.39 6.74 -23.81
C SER A 114 -1.28 6.03 -23.04
N ASN A 115 -0.22 6.76 -22.68
CA ASN A 115 0.93 6.19 -21.99
C ASN A 115 0.60 5.84 -20.54
N ILE A 116 1.19 4.76 -20.04
CA ILE A 116 1.21 4.40 -18.64
C ILE A 116 2.55 4.85 -18.06
N TYR A 117 2.50 5.61 -16.99
CA TYR A 117 3.67 6.13 -16.28
C TYR A 117 3.90 5.34 -15.00
N ASN A 118 5.15 5.10 -14.68
CA ASN A 118 5.55 4.42 -13.45
C ASN A 118 5.80 5.46 -12.35
N ALA A 119 5.09 5.35 -11.23
CA ALA A 119 5.18 6.27 -10.09
C ALA A 119 6.60 6.32 -9.47
N TRP A 120 7.34 5.21 -9.51
CA TRP A 120 8.74 5.17 -9.07
C TRP A 120 9.67 6.05 -9.91
N ASN A 121 9.28 6.43 -11.12
CA ASN A 121 10.13 7.14 -12.08
C ASN A 121 9.71 8.60 -12.31
N ILE A 122 8.88 9.16 -11.44
CA ILE A 122 8.47 10.57 -11.53
C ILE A 122 9.71 11.47 -11.34
N LYS A 123 9.95 12.35 -12.32
CA LYS A 123 11.04 13.34 -12.33
C LYS A 123 10.56 14.73 -12.73
N GLU A 124 9.37 14.81 -13.33
CA GLU A 124 8.78 16.04 -13.83
C GLU A 124 7.64 16.50 -12.92
N GLU A 125 7.55 17.79 -12.70
CA GLU A 125 6.54 18.38 -11.81
C GLU A 125 5.11 18.15 -12.30
N SER A 126 4.90 18.16 -13.63
CA SER A 126 3.62 17.86 -14.24
C SER A 126 3.13 16.44 -13.92
N HIS A 127 4.05 15.47 -13.78
CA HIS A 127 3.73 14.10 -13.42
C HIS A 127 3.31 13.95 -11.95
N VAL A 128 3.81 14.82 -11.06
CA VAL A 128 3.39 14.87 -9.65
C VAL A 128 1.91 15.22 -9.54
N LEU A 129 1.47 16.29 -10.24
CA LEU A 129 0.06 16.68 -10.27
C LEU A 129 -0.82 15.63 -10.97
N ALA A 130 -0.32 15.03 -12.04
CA ALA A 130 -1.04 13.96 -12.73
C ALA A 130 -1.23 12.73 -11.81
N TYR A 131 -0.21 12.33 -11.05
CA TYR A 131 -0.32 11.29 -10.03
C TYR A 131 -1.39 11.63 -8.99
N GLY A 132 -1.36 12.86 -8.44
CA GLY A 132 -2.36 13.32 -7.47
C GLY A 132 -3.79 13.25 -8.01
N LYS A 133 -4.01 13.72 -9.24
CA LYS A 133 -5.33 13.64 -9.91
C LYS A 133 -5.78 12.19 -10.13
N TYR A 134 -4.88 11.33 -10.56
CA TYR A 134 -5.17 9.93 -10.79
C TYR A 134 -5.49 9.17 -9.49
N MET A 135 -4.80 9.52 -8.39
CA MET A 135 -5.11 9.03 -7.06
C MET A 135 -6.51 9.48 -6.59
N VAL A 136 -6.90 10.72 -6.87
CA VAL A 136 -8.26 11.21 -6.58
C VAL A 136 -9.31 10.37 -7.32
N GLU A 137 -9.11 10.14 -8.61
CA GLU A 137 -10.01 9.31 -9.42
C GLU A 137 -10.11 7.87 -8.86
N ALA A 138 -8.97 7.29 -8.47
CA ALA A 138 -8.93 5.97 -7.89
C ALA A 138 -9.69 5.88 -6.56
N ILE A 139 -9.53 6.84 -5.66
CA ILE A 139 -10.26 6.89 -4.38
C ILE A 139 -11.77 7.10 -4.62
N GLU A 140 -12.14 8.03 -5.52
CA GLU A 140 -13.55 8.31 -5.85
C GLU A 140 -14.25 7.13 -6.52
N SER A 141 -13.51 6.18 -7.10
CA SER A 141 -14.08 4.96 -7.67
C SER A 141 -14.75 4.05 -6.63
N GLY A 142 -14.38 4.16 -5.35
CA GLY A 142 -14.92 3.36 -4.25
C GLY A 142 -14.53 1.87 -4.30
N ASN A 143 -13.50 1.53 -5.05
CA ASN A 143 -13.06 0.14 -5.20
C ASN A 143 -12.14 -0.34 -4.07
N PHE A 144 -11.45 0.56 -3.38
CA PHE A 144 -10.36 0.23 -2.46
C PHE A 144 -10.71 0.54 -1.01
N ASP A 145 -10.29 -0.33 -0.10
CA ASP A 145 -10.58 -0.22 1.32
C ASP A 145 -9.53 0.64 2.05
N TYR A 146 -8.31 0.72 1.52
CA TYR A 146 -7.30 1.71 1.90
C TYR A 146 -6.24 1.91 0.81
N ILE A 147 -5.40 2.95 0.98
CA ILE A 147 -4.38 3.36 0.02
C ILE A 147 -3.00 3.07 0.59
N ALA A 148 -2.25 2.21 -0.08
CA ALA A 148 -0.85 1.94 0.23
C ALA A 148 0.04 3.12 -0.22
N HIS A 149 1.08 3.42 0.57
CA HIS A 149 2.15 4.38 0.24
C HIS A 149 1.70 5.55 -0.67
N PRO A 150 0.74 6.41 -0.23
CA PRO A 150 0.14 7.47 -1.06
C PRO A 150 1.14 8.52 -1.56
N ASP A 151 2.30 8.59 -0.93
CA ASP A 151 3.41 9.49 -1.19
C ASP A 151 4.52 8.90 -2.08
N LEU A 152 4.23 7.77 -2.76
CA LEU A 152 5.16 7.06 -3.64
C LEU A 152 5.75 7.96 -4.75
N TYR A 153 5.01 8.97 -5.20
CA TYR A 153 5.46 9.94 -6.20
C TYR A 153 6.72 10.71 -5.80
N MET A 154 7.04 10.75 -4.49
CA MET A 154 8.22 11.42 -3.98
C MET A 154 9.51 10.57 -4.05
N VAL A 155 9.43 9.30 -4.40
CA VAL A 155 10.60 8.38 -4.37
C VAL A 155 11.77 8.93 -5.16
N ASN A 156 11.55 9.31 -6.42
CA ASN A 156 12.58 9.85 -7.30
C ASN A 156 12.42 11.35 -7.61
N TYR A 157 11.32 11.97 -7.21
CA TYR A 157 11.13 13.41 -7.26
C TYR A 157 11.74 14.05 -6.02
N ARG A 158 12.77 14.88 -6.20
CA ARG A 158 13.63 15.33 -5.08
C ARG A 158 13.25 16.68 -4.50
N ASN A 159 12.46 17.46 -5.22
CA ASN A 159 12.09 18.80 -4.81
C ASN A 159 10.68 18.80 -4.20
N TRP A 160 10.52 19.42 -3.05
CA TRP A 160 9.20 19.67 -2.49
C TRP A 160 8.69 20.99 -3.05
N THR A 161 7.82 20.93 -4.06
CA THR A 161 7.30 22.09 -4.81
C THR A 161 5.83 22.32 -4.51
N GLU A 162 5.29 23.44 -4.99
CA GLU A 162 3.84 23.74 -4.90
C GLU A 162 2.98 22.61 -5.49
N SER A 163 3.44 21.99 -6.56
CA SER A 163 2.75 20.82 -7.13
C SER A 163 2.72 19.61 -6.20
N CYS A 164 3.75 19.40 -5.39
CA CYS A 164 3.75 18.34 -4.37
C CYS A 164 2.76 18.66 -3.24
N ILE A 165 2.70 19.91 -2.81
CA ILE A 165 1.76 20.41 -1.80
C ILE A 165 0.32 20.25 -2.32
N GLU A 166 0.06 20.67 -3.55
CA GLU A 166 -1.25 20.54 -4.18
C GLU A 166 -1.67 19.07 -4.31
N ALA A 167 -0.79 18.18 -4.79
CA ALA A 167 -1.06 16.75 -4.89
C ALA A 167 -1.37 16.15 -3.50
N ALA A 168 -0.59 16.47 -2.46
CA ALA A 168 -0.82 16.00 -1.10
C ALA A 168 -2.20 16.45 -0.59
N HIS A 169 -2.54 17.74 -0.74
CA HIS A 169 -3.86 18.25 -0.35
C HIS A 169 -5.01 17.60 -1.11
N MET A 170 -4.86 17.34 -2.42
CA MET A 170 -5.86 16.66 -3.22
C MET A 170 -6.11 15.24 -2.70
N ILE A 171 -5.05 14.48 -2.47
CA ILE A 171 -5.12 13.10 -1.95
C ILE A 171 -5.75 13.09 -0.55
N CYS A 172 -5.27 13.93 0.35
CA CYS A 172 -5.77 13.99 1.72
C CYS A 172 -7.25 14.40 1.78
N LYS A 173 -7.65 15.40 1.01
CA LYS A 173 -9.03 15.88 0.96
C LYS A 173 -10.01 14.80 0.46
N VAL A 174 -9.63 14.04 -0.57
CA VAL A 174 -10.50 12.99 -1.08
C VAL A 174 -10.53 11.78 -0.15
N ALA A 175 -9.39 11.41 0.48
CA ALA A 175 -9.33 10.35 1.47
C ALA A 175 -10.21 10.65 2.69
N GLU A 176 -10.16 11.88 3.22
CA GLU A 176 -11.07 12.34 4.30
C GLU A 176 -12.54 12.29 3.87
N LYS A 177 -12.87 12.84 2.69
CA LYS A 177 -14.24 12.88 2.15
C LYS A 177 -14.88 11.50 2.01
N HIS A 178 -14.10 10.50 1.61
CA HIS A 178 -14.56 9.13 1.38
C HIS A 178 -14.27 8.18 2.54
N ASP A 179 -13.69 8.70 3.63
CA ASP A 179 -13.29 7.92 4.81
C ASP A 179 -12.38 6.72 4.47
N VAL A 180 -11.44 6.92 3.53
CA VAL A 180 -10.48 5.90 3.09
C VAL A 180 -9.16 6.09 3.83
N PRO A 181 -8.69 5.08 4.58
CA PRO A 181 -7.41 5.17 5.29
C PRO A 181 -6.21 5.32 4.35
N LEU A 182 -5.19 6.06 4.80
CA LEU A 182 -3.89 6.14 4.15
C LEU A 182 -2.85 5.34 4.94
N GLU A 183 -1.94 4.67 4.25
CA GLU A 183 -0.92 3.84 4.86
C GLU A 183 0.41 4.57 5.04
N VAL A 184 0.91 4.63 6.28
CA VAL A 184 2.34 4.83 6.58
C VAL A 184 3.03 3.49 6.35
N ASN A 185 3.86 3.44 5.34
CA ASN A 185 4.41 2.18 4.84
C ASN A 185 5.88 2.00 5.26
N ALA A 186 6.18 0.85 5.88
CA ALA A 186 7.51 0.57 6.40
C ALA A 186 8.52 0.12 5.33
N ASN A 187 8.06 -0.36 4.17
CA ASN A 187 8.97 -0.84 3.13
C ASN A 187 9.89 0.26 2.58
N GLY A 188 9.38 1.49 2.47
CA GLY A 188 10.20 2.63 2.05
C GLY A 188 11.30 3.00 3.06
N ILE A 189 11.11 2.65 4.33
CA ILE A 189 12.14 2.80 5.38
C ILE A 189 13.23 1.74 5.25
N ARG A 190 12.87 0.50 4.83
CA ARG A 190 13.84 -0.59 4.59
C ARG A 190 14.76 -0.31 3.41
N LYS A 191 14.27 0.46 2.44
CA LYS A 191 15.04 0.76 1.23
C LYS A 191 16.20 1.72 1.54
N THR A 192 17.12 1.83 0.58
CA THR A 192 18.26 2.76 0.68
C THR A 192 17.76 4.20 0.85
N LEU A 193 18.37 4.92 1.80
CA LEU A 193 18.07 6.34 1.99
C LEU A 193 18.33 7.14 0.72
N VAL A 194 17.43 8.06 0.43
CA VAL A 194 17.63 9.09 -0.60
C VAL A 194 18.62 10.11 -0.05
N ARG A 195 19.81 10.16 -0.67
CA ARG A 195 20.93 11.02 -0.26
C ARG A 195 20.86 12.38 -0.97
N HIS A 196 21.06 13.45 -0.19
CA HIS A 196 21.24 14.81 -0.67
C HIS A 196 22.34 15.48 0.15
N PRO A 197 23.08 16.50 -0.38
CA PRO A 197 24.12 17.19 0.39
C PRO A 197 23.65 17.75 1.72
N ASP A 198 22.41 18.21 1.82
CA ASP A 198 21.86 18.91 2.97
C ASP A 198 20.92 18.06 3.82
N TRP A 199 20.45 16.90 3.31
CA TRP A 199 19.50 16.03 4.02
C TRP A 199 19.54 14.60 3.52
N ASP A 200 19.18 13.66 4.40
CA ASP A 200 18.89 12.27 4.07
C ASP A 200 17.42 12.01 4.44
N ARG A 201 16.71 11.22 3.64
CA ARG A 201 15.33 10.81 3.92
C ARG A 201 15.05 9.37 3.49
N TYR A 202 13.99 8.80 4.04
CA TYR A 202 13.42 7.57 3.50
C TYR A 202 12.87 7.79 2.10
N MET A 203 12.72 6.72 1.32
CA MET A 203 12.01 6.81 0.04
C MET A 203 10.56 7.23 0.26
N TYR A 204 9.92 6.58 1.22
CA TYR A 204 8.64 6.90 1.87
C TYR A 204 8.69 6.28 3.29
N PRO A 205 7.88 6.69 4.26
CA PRO A 205 6.97 7.84 4.21
C PRO A 205 7.73 9.17 4.06
N TYR A 206 7.16 10.09 3.27
CA TYR A 206 7.73 11.41 3.02
C TYR A 206 7.14 12.42 4.01
N LYS A 207 7.98 13.01 4.85
CA LYS A 207 7.56 13.74 6.04
C LYS A 207 6.58 14.89 5.72
N GLU A 208 6.88 15.70 4.73
CA GLU A 208 6.08 16.88 4.39
C GLU A 208 4.68 16.50 3.85
N PHE A 209 4.55 15.36 3.17
CA PHE A 209 3.24 14.81 2.80
C PHE A 209 2.41 14.49 4.05
N TRP A 210 3.02 13.81 5.02
CA TRP A 210 2.34 13.38 6.23
C TRP A 210 2.09 14.51 7.22
N GLU A 211 2.88 15.60 7.20
CA GLU A 211 2.59 16.86 7.90
C GLU A 211 1.32 17.56 7.33
N ILE A 212 1.09 17.41 6.02
CA ILE A 212 -0.19 17.82 5.41
C ILE A 212 -1.30 16.88 5.82
N ALA A 213 -1.09 15.57 5.74
CA ALA A 213 -2.10 14.56 6.11
C ALA A 213 -2.58 14.73 7.56
N ALA A 214 -1.68 15.09 8.47
CA ALA A 214 -2.02 15.37 9.88
C ALA A 214 -2.99 16.56 10.09
N GLN A 215 -3.21 17.40 9.07
CA GLN A 215 -4.16 18.52 9.12
C GLN A 215 -5.60 18.09 8.78
N TYR A 216 -5.78 16.84 8.33
CA TYR A 216 -7.06 16.26 7.95
C TYR A 216 -7.49 15.19 8.96
N ASN A 217 -8.79 14.93 9.02
CA ASN A 217 -9.33 13.84 9.85
C ASN A 217 -9.28 12.51 9.09
N ILE A 218 -8.05 12.05 8.76
CA ILE A 218 -7.83 10.82 8.00
C ILE A 218 -7.44 9.70 8.96
N ARG A 219 -8.05 8.53 8.80
CA ARG A 219 -7.59 7.31 9.43
C ARG A 219 -6.28 6.87 8.80
N THR A 220 -5.31 6.51 9.63
CA THR A 220 -3.99 6.04 9.17
C THR A 220 -3.80 4.59 9.58
N ILE A 221 -3.31 3.76 8.67
CA ILE A 221 -2.86 2.40 8.98
C ILE A 221 -1.34 2.31 8.82
N ILE A 222 -0.71 1.43 9.59
CA ILE A 222 0.73 1.16 9.44
C ILE A 222 0.89 -0.21 8.78
N GLY A 223 1.44 -0.24 7.58
CA GLY A 223 1.69 -1.45 6.81
C GLY A 223 3.16 -1.83 6.77
N SER A 224 3.42 -3.13 6.89
CA SER A 224 4.78 -3.64 6.72
C SER A 224 5.22 -3.62 5.25
N ASP A 225 4.32 -3.96 4.33
CA ASP A 225 4.62 -4.16 2.90
C ASP A 225 5.89 -5.01 2.75
N THR A 226 5.96 -6.05 3.58
CA THR A 226 7.15 -6.90 3.59
C THR A 226 7.10 -7.94 2.48
N HIS A 227 8.27 -8.11 1.87
CA HIS A 227 8.53 -9.11 0.83
C HIS A 227 9.39 -10.28 1.37
N ASP A 228 9.76 -10.22 2.64
CA ASP A 228 10.36 -11.31 3.40
C ASP A 228 9.62 -11.44 4.73
N PHE A 229 9.05 -12.61 4.99
CA PHE A 229 8.30 -12.86 6.22
C PHE A 229 9.13 -12.61 7.50
N MET A 230 10.45 -12.73 7.42
CA MET A 230 11.36 -12.42 8.55
C MET A 230 11.46 -10.93 8.87
N GLU A 231 11.08 -10.06 7.93
CA GLU A 231 11.07 -8.59 8.09
C GLU A 231 9.71 -8.04 8.51
N MET A 232 8.72 -8.90 8.81
CA MET A 232 7.36 -8.46 9.14
C MET A 232 7.31 -7.54 10.36
N GLU A 233 8.19 -7.74 11.33
CA GLU A 233 8.29 -6.95 12.56
C GLU A 233 9.74 -6.59 12.83
N ASP A 234 10.29 -5.77 11.96
CA ASP A 234 11.67 -5.30 12.01
C ASP A 234 11.79 -3.85 12.53
N LYS A 235 13.00 -3.31 12.48
CA LYS A 235 13.27 -1.92 12.88
C LYS A 235 12.50 -0.91 12.01
N ALA A 236 12.18 -1.23 10.75
CA ALA A 236 11.41 -0.33 9.89
C ALA A 236 9.96 -0.18 10.38
N MET A 237 9.36 -1.26 10.90
CA MET A 237 8.02 -1.19 11.52
C MET A 237 8.02 -0.36 12.82
N GLU A 238 9.08 -0.46 13.65
CA GLU A 238 9.20 0.43 14.82
C GLU A 238 9.27 1.90 14.38
N LEU A 239 10.14 2.21 13.41
CA LEU A 239 10.33 3.56 12.88
C LEU A 239 9.06 4.12 12.23
N ALA A 240 8.29 3.30 11.52
CA ALA A 240 7.00 3.71 10.95
C ALA A 240 5.98 4.09 12.05
N ARG A 241 5.95 3.33 13.16
CA ARG A 241 5.10 3.67 14.31
C ARG A 241 5.58 4.93 15.03
N GLU A 242 6.88 5.09 15.22
CA GLU A 242 7.48 6.31 15.79
C GLU A 242 7.14 7.52 14.91
N PHE A 243 7.32 7.42 13.60
CA PHE A 243 6.97 8.45 12.62
C PHE A 243 5.50 8.88 12.71
N ALA A 244 4.58 7.93 12.70
CA ALA A 244 3.15 8.23 12.81
C ALA A 244 2.81 8.90 14.15
N LYS A 245 3.42 8.46 15.24
CA LYS A 245 3.24 9.02 16.58
C LYS A 245 3.79 10.45 16.70
N GLU A 246 4.98 10.72 16.14
CA GLU A 246 5.60 12.05 16.15
C GLU A 246 4.75 13.09 15.44
N LEU A 247 4.08 12.70 14.35
CA LEU A 247 3.18 13.56 13.58
C LEU A 247 1.76 13.62 14.14
N GLY A 248 1.43 12.82 15.18
CA GLY A 248 0.10 12.79 15.77
C GLY A 248 -0.98 12.26 14.84
N LEU A 249 -0.62 11.33 13.94
CA LEU A 249 -1.57 10.75 12.99
C LEU A 249 -2.62 9.90 13.70
N ASN A 250 -3.84 9.87 13.16
CA ASN A 250 -4.96 9.09 13.67
C ASN A 250 -4.80 7.60 13.27
N VAL A 251 -3.87 6.91 13.95
CA VAL A 251 -3.58 5.50 13.66
C VAL A 251 -4.70 4.60 14.16
N ILE A 252 -5.28 3.81 13.25
CA ILE A 252 -6.24 2.77 13.55
C ILE A 252 -5.54 1.40 13.64
N GLU A 253 -6.05 0.53 14.51
CA GLU A 253 -5.50 -0.82 14.68
C GLU A 253 -6.09 -1.82 13.69
N SER A 254 -7.30 -1.59 13.18
CA SER A 254 -7.97 -2.45 12.19
C SER A 254 -8.74 -1.62 11.18
N ILE A 255 -8.86 -2.13 9.96
CA ILE A 255 -9.70 -1.55 8.88
C ILE A 255 -11.14 -2.06 8.94
N PHE A 256 -11.45 -2.99 9.84
CA PHE A 256 -12.75 -3.63 10.04
C PHE A 256 -13.47 -3.14 11.30
#